data_50fde752e9b387e7f3ffb94652687a05
#
_entry.id   50fde752e9b387e7f3ffb94652687a05
#
_cell.length_a   1.000
_cell.length_b   1.000
_cell.length_c   1.000
_cell.angle_alpha   90.00
_cell.angle_beta   90.00
_cell.angle_gamma   90.00
#
_symmetry.space_group_name_H-M   'P 1'
#
loop_
_entity.id
_entity.type
_entity.pdbx_description
1 polymer ?
#
loop_
_entity_poly.entity_id
_entity_poly.type
_entity_poly.pdbx_seq_one_letter_code
_entity_poly.pdbx_strand_id
1 'polypeptide(L)'
;IEVAVLSSAMLLAGCEQVAILALNQVETTSFTVEGATLFMEGEINSKTLKQFEAVIAQNPGITTLVELEVPGSLDDDTMIPLAYRVRELGLTTHLTSTSRIYSGGVDLFLAGVNRTMENGAEIGVHSWSDGSREAKNYPRDALEHEQNRKYVEDMLGDDAFYWFTIYAAPADDIHIMSQDEINTYGLLTK
;
A
#
# COMPACT_ATOMS: atom_id res chain seq x y z
N ILE A 1 41.56 -7.10 -2.51
CA ILE A 1 40.70 -5.95 -2.08
C ILE A 1 39.23 -6.16 -2.52
N GLU A 2 38.98 -6.90 -3.60
CA GLU A 2 37.57 -7.13 -4.09
C GLU A 2 36.74 -8.09 -3.23
N VAL A 3 37.33 -8.99 -2.48
CA VAL A 3 36.61 -9.98 -1.65
C VAL A 3 35.93 -9.33 -0.42
N ALA A 4 36.46 -8.22 0.12
CA ALA A 4 35.91 -7.56 1.29
C ALA A 4 34.62 -6.76 1.01
N VAL A 5 34.43 -6.25 -0.22
CA VAL A 5 33.25 -5.47 -0.62
C VAL A 5 32.04 -6.37 -0.85
N LEU A 6 32.22 -7.54 -1.46
CA LEU A 6 31.17 -8.52 -1.65
C LEU A 6 30.63 -9.11 -0.33
N SER A 7 31.50 -9.32 0.66
CA SER A 7 31.07 -9.79 2.00
C SER A 7 30.21 -8.76 2.75
N SER A 8 30.49 -7.47 2.59
CA SER A 8 29.70 -6.41 3.26
C SER A 8 28.31 -6.26 2.66
N ALA A 9 28.16 -6.37 1.34
CA ALA A 9 26.87 -6.29 0.67
C ALA A 9 25.95 -7.48 1.02
N MET A 10 26.50 -8.70 1.09
CA MET A 10 25.74 -9.88 1.51
C MET A 10 25.29 -9.83 2.97
N LEU A 11 26.07 -9.23 3.87
CA LEU A 11 25.72 -9.07 5.29
C LEU A 11 24.59 -8.06 5.47
N LEU A 12 24.55 -6.98 4.69
CA LEU A 12 23.49 -5.97 4.76
C LEU A 12 22.17 -6.50 4.24
N ALA A 13 22.15 -7.19 3.09
CA ALA A 13 20.95 -7.84 2.54
C ALA A 13 20.38 -8.90 3.49
N GLY A 14 21.23 -9.65 4.17
CA GLY A 14 20.81 -10.63 5.18
C GLY A 14 20.14 -9.99 6.41
N CYS A 15 20.59 -8.82 6.85
CA CYS A 15 19.99 -8.09 7.98
C CYS A 15 18.60 -7.55 7.64
N GLU A 16 18.39 -7.06 6.44
CA GLU A 16 17.10 -6.55 5.98
C GLU A 16 16.05 -7.65 5.88
N GLN A 17 16.39 -8.78 5.29
CA GLN A 17 15.49 -9.95 5.21
C GLN A 17 15.13 -10.50 6.59
N VAL A 18 16.08 -10.53 7.54
CA VAL A 18 15.81 -10.95 8.92
C VAL A 18 14.89 -9.95 9.62
N ALA A 19 15.04 -8.65 9.39
CA ALA A 19 14.17 -7.62 9.94
C ALA A 19 12.74 -7.76 9.39
N ILE A 20 12.55 -7.94 8.10
CA ILE A 20 11.24 -8.17 7.47
C ILE A 20 10.58 -9.43 8.03
N LEU A 21 11.32 -10.54 8.15
CA LEU A 21 10.83 -11.78 8.76
C LEU A 21 10.40 -11.58 10.23
N ALA A 22 11.13 -10.79 10.99
CA ALA A 22 10.78 -10.47 12.38
C ALA A 22 9.52 -9.60 12.47
N LEU A 23 9.39 -8.58 11.60
CA LEU A 23 8.22 -7.71 11.54
C LEU A 23 6.95 -8.48 11.13
N ASN A 24 7.06 -9.49 10.27
CA ASN A 24 5.95 -10.37 9.92
C ASN A 24 5.52 -11.32 11.07
N GLN A 25 6.24 -11.38 12.20
CA GLN A 25 5.83 -12.16 13.37
C GLN A 25 5.03 -11.34 14.41
N VAL A 26 5.02 -10.03 14.29
CA VAL A 26 4.32 -9.11 15.20
C VAL A 26 3.19 -8.39 14.47
N GLU A 27 2.22 -7.90 15.22
CA GLU A 27 1.18 -7.02 14.68
C GLU A 27 1.75 -5.61 14.53
N THR A 28 1.81 -5.12 13.29
CA THR A 28 2.33 -3.78 12.94
C THR A 28 1.21 -2.80 12.62
N THR A 29 0.00 -3.33 12.41
CA THR A 29 -1.21 -2.55 12.15
C THR A 29 -2.09 -2.52 13.39
N SER A 30 -2.70 -1.38 13.69
CA SER A 30 -3.73 -1.22 14.71
C SER A 30 -5.07 -0.83 14.09
N PHE A 31 -6.16 -1.32 14.70
CA PHE A 31 -7.52 -1.03 14.29
C PHE A 31 -8.34 -0.50 15.47
N THR A 32 -9.06 0.61 15.27
CA THR A 32 -9.99 1.17 16.24
C THR A 32 -11.36 1.36 15.61
N VAL A 33 -12.42 0.95 16.31
CA VAL A 33 -13.80 1.02 15.80
C VAL A 33 -14.56 2.12 16.51
N GLU A 34 -15.15 3.03 15.73
CA GLU A 34 -16.06 4.08 16.22
C GLU A 34 -17.34 4.07 15.36
N GLY A 35 -18.41 3.54 15.93
CA GLY A 35 -19.69 3.41 15.21
C GLY A 35 -19.57 2.51 13.97
N ALA A 36 -19.79 3.04 12.78
CA ALA A 36 -19.66 2.34 11.51
C ALA A 36 -18.29 2.57 10.82
N THR A 37 -17.34 3.16 11.52
CA THR A 37 -16.02 3.52 11.00
C THR A 37 -14.93 2.66 11.66
N LEU A 38 -14.06 2.12 10.82
CA LEU A 38 -12.83 1.44 11.20
C LEU A 38 -11.65 2.35 10.90
N PHE A 39 -10.92 2.76 11.92
CA PHE A 39 -9.66 3.49 11.78
C PHE A 39 -8.49 2.54 11.75
N MET A 40 -7.55 2.78 10.86
CA MET A 40 -6.37 1.96 10.65
C MET A 40 -5.10 2.81 10.71
N GLU A 41 -4.10 2.32 11.42
CA GLU A 41 -2.75 2.88 11.50
C GLU A 41 -1.70 1.77 11.45
N GLY A 42 -0.53 2.10 10.92
CA GLY A 42 0.65 1.23 10.90
C GLY A 42 0.86 0.50 9.59
N GLU A 43 1.95 -0.21 9.52
CA GLU A 43 2.42 -0.89 8.32
C GLU A 43 1.65 -2.20 8.08
N ILE A 44 1.27 -2.46 6.83
CA ILE A 44 0.56 -3.68 6.44
C ILE A 44 1.54 -4.85 6.40
N ASN A 45 1.22 -5.95 7.09
CA ASN A 45 2.02 -7.17 7.08
C ASN A 45 1.16 -8.45 7.06
N SER A 46 1.79 -9.60 7.16
CA SER A 46 1.12 -10.91 7.09
C SER A 46 0.07 -11.17 8.19
N LYS A 47 -0.04 -10.32 9.21
CA LYS A 47 -1.05 -10.40 10.28
C LYS A 47 -2.26 -9.53 10.00
N THR A 48 -2.11 -8.47 9.20
CA THR A 48 -3.11 -7.41 9.02
C THR A 48 -4.44 -7.93 8.51
N LEU A 49 -4.45 -8.79 7.47
CA LEU A 49 -5.70 -9.35 6.95
C LEU A 49 -6.48 -10.14 8.01
N LYS A 50 -5.79 -10.97 8.79
CA LYS A 50 -6.44 -11.74 9.86
C LYS A 50 -6.99 -10.85 10.97
N GLN A 51 -6.27 -9.78 11.34
CA GLN A 51 -6.74 -8.79 12.31
C GLN A 51 -7.97 -8.06 11.76
N PHE A 52 -7.92 -7.59 10.51
CA PHE A 52 -9.03 -6.95 9.83
C PHE A 52 -10.28 -7.83 9.82
N GLU A 53 -10.17 -9.08 9.39
CA GLU A 53 -11.29 -10.04 9.38
C GLU A 53 -11.90 -10.26 10.79
N ALA A 54 -11.06 -10.35 11.81
CA ALA A 54 -11.53 -10.50 13.19
C ALA A 54 -12.33 -9.27 13.66
N VAL A 55 -11.89 -8.06 13.29
CA VAL A 55 -12.59 -6.81 13.62
C VAL A 55 -13.92 -6.72 12.87
N ILE A 56 -13.94 -7.00 11.57
CA ILE A 56 -15.16 -6.99 10.74
C ILE A 56 -16.18 -8.01 11.25
N ALA A 57 -15.75 -9.22 11.61
CA ALA A 57 -16.63 -10.26 12.15
C ALA A 57 -17.31 -9.83 13.47
N GLN A 58 -16.62 -9.07 14.31
CA GLN A 58 -17.15 -8.53 15.56
C GLN A 58 -18.01 -7.28 15.35
N ASN A 59 -17.83 -6.57 14.25
CA ASN A 59 -18.47 -5.29 13.96
C ASN A 59 -19.07 -5.27 12.54
N PRO A 60 -20.11 -6.06 12.27
CA PRO A 60 -20.66 -6.23 10.91
C PRO A 60 -21.32 -4.94 10.34
N GLY A 61 -21.46 -3.89 11.15
CA GLY A 61 -22.00 -2.60 10.74
C GLY A 61 -20.96 -1.62 10.20
N ILE A 62 -19.69 -2.01 10.10
CA ILE A 62 -18.64 -1.16 9.52
C ILE A 62 -18.92 -0.94 8.03
N THR A 63 -18.88 0.32 7.61
CA THR A 63 -19.08 0.76 6.22
C THR A 63 -17.94 1.62 5.68
N THR A 64 -17.07 2.10 6.56
CA THR A 64 -15.97 3.02 6.21
C THR A 64 -14.67 2.56 6.85
N LEU A 65 -13.62 2.49 6.05
CA LEU A 65 -12.23 2.36 6.47
C LEU A 65 -11.57 3.74 6.37
N VAL A 66 -11.05 4.25 7.48
CA VAL A 66 -10.24 5.47 7.53
C VAL A 66 -8.80 5.07 7.73
N GLU A 67 -7.95 5.43 6.79
CA GLU A 67 -6.50 5.25 6.91
C GLU A 67 -5.90 6.53 7.49
N LEU A 68 -5.26 6.43 8.66
CA LEU A 68 -4.65 7.58 9.34
C LEU A 68 -3.18 7.71 8.94
N GLU A 69 -2.30 6.88 9.49
CA GLU A 69 -0.90 6.83 9.15
C GLU A 69 -0.53 5.40 8.71
N VAL A 70 -0.48 5.19 7.39
CA VAL A 70 -0.18 3.88 6.77
C VAL A 70 1.03 4.03 5.84
N PRO A 71 2.24 3.77 6.34
CA PRO A 71 3.48 4.01 5.59
C PRO A 71 3.69 3.05 4.41
N GLY A 72 2.94 1.95 4.36
CA GLY A 72 3.04 0.99 3.27
C GLY A 72 2.74 -0.44 3.70
N SER A 73 3.21 -1.37 2.89
CA SER A 73 3.15 -2.81 3.15
C SER A 73 4.55 -3.43 3.09
N LEU A 74 4.76 -4.51 3.84
CA LEU A 74 6.01 -5.27 3.78
C LEU A 74 6.11 -6.10 2.51
N ASP A 75 4.98 -6.49 1.92
CA ASP A 75 4.89 -7.23 0.67
C ASP A 75 3.48 -7.11 0.03
N ASP A 76 3.41 -7.33 -1.28
CA ASP A 76 2.17 -7.26 -2.05
C ASP A 76 1.27 -8.49 -1.83
N ASP A 77 1.86 -9.65 -1.52
CA ASP A 77 1.11 -10.88 -1.23
C ASP A 77 0.22 -10.73 0.01
N THR A 78 0.57 -9.81 0.87
CA THR A 78 -0.22 -9.46 2.08
C THR A 78 -1.22 -8.35 1.79
N MET A 79 -0.80 -7.30 1.11
CA MET A 79 -1.60 -6.11 0.86
C MET A 79 -2.75 -6.38 -0.13
N ILE A 80 -2.49 -7.04 -1.25
CA ILE A 80 -3.48 -7.26 -2.31
C ILE A 80 -4.71 -8.07 -1.82
N PRO A 81 -4.57 -9.19 -1.09
CA PRO A 81 -5.73 -9.88 -0.52
C PRO A 81 -6.55 -9.02 0.45
N LEU A 82 -5.89 -8.21 1.29
CA LEU A 82 -6.58 -7.26 2.18
C LEU A 82 -7.39 -6.25 1.38
N ALA A 83 -6.80 -5.68 0.34
CA ALA A 83 -7.44 -4.69 -0.52
C ALA A 83 -8.65 -5.28 -1.27
N TYR A 84 -8.54 -6.46 -1.86
CA TYR A 84 -9.70 -7.13 -2.46
C TYR A 84 -10.80 -7.39 -1.43
N ARG A 85 -10.44 -7.71 -0.18
CA ARG A 85 -11.43 -7.93 0.87
C ARG A 85 -12.18 -6.64 1.24
N VAL A 86 -11.48 -5.50 1.30
CA VAL A 86 -12.11 -4.17 1.47
C VAL A 86 -13.10 -3.88 0.34
N ARG A 87 -12.71 -4.16 -0.91
CA ARG A 87 -13.56 -4.01 -2.10
C ARG A 87 -14.79 -4.91 -2.05
N GLU A 88 -14.64 -6.20 -1.72
CA GLU A 88 -15.74 -7.17 -1.61
C GLU A 88 -16.78 -6.79 -0.56
N LEU A 89 -16.33 -6.23 0.55
CA LEU A 89 -17.20 -5.72 1.61
C LEU A 89 -17.93 -4.43 1.24
N GLY A 90 -17.59 -3.81 0.11
CA GLY A 90 -18.19 -2.57 -0.36
C GLY A 90 -17.86 -1.37 0.52
N LEU A 91 -16.71 -1.37 1.20
CA LEU A 91 -16.34 -0.29 2.11
C LEU A 91 -15.99 1.00 1.35
N THR A 92 -16.32 2.12 1.95
CA THR A 92 -15.74 3.42 1.61
C THR A 92 -14.36 3.51 2.24
N THR A 93 -13.36 3.99 1.50
CA THR A 93 -12.08 4.43 2.08
C THR A 93 -12.05 5.94 2.20
N HIS A 94 -11.51 6.44 3.31
CA HIS A 94 -11.49 7.86 3.62
C HIS A 94 -10.15 8.29 4.22
N LEU A 95 -9.66 9.47 3.79
CA LEU A 95 -8.49 10.12 4.36
C LEU A 95 -8.92 11.41 5.06
N THR A 96 -8.61 11.53 6.34
CA THR A 96 -8.78 12.77 7.11
C THR A 96 -7.69 13.78 6.77
N SER A 97 -7.84 15.01 7.19
CA SER A 97 -6.85 16.08 6.94
C SER A 97 -5.45 15.82 7.51
N THR A 98 -5.33 14.86 8.42
CA THR A 98 -4.06 14.45 9.01
C THR A 98 -3.54 13.10 8.49
N SER A 99 -4.30 12.46 7.61
CA SER A 99 -3.90 11.15 7.05
C SER A 99 -2.62 11.26 6.22
N ARG A 100 -1.77 10.25 6.36
CA ARG A 100 -0.51 10.08 5.62
C ARG A 100 -0.44 8.64 5.14
N ILE A 101 -0.65 8.43 3.86
CA ILE A 101 -0.61 7.09 3.27
C ILE A 101 0.44 7.01 2.16
N TYR A 102 1.25 5.96 2.19
CA TYR A 102 2.32 5.77 1.23
C TYR A 102 2.35 4.32 0.72
N SER A 103 2.86 4.13 -0.50
CA SER A 103 3.10 2.80 -1.08
C SER A 103 1.88 1.88 -0.98
N GLY A 104 1.99 0.69 -0.38
CA GLY A 104 0.87 -0.23 -0.16
C GLY A 104 -0.32 0.35 0.61
N GLY A 105 -0.14 1.43 1.38
CA GLY A 105 -1.26 2.18 1.97
C GLY A 105 -2.10 2.87 0.90
N VAL A 106 -1.47 3.41 -0.14
CA VAL A 106 -2.19 3.98 -1.29
C VAL A 106 -2.96 2.90 -2.03
N ASP A 107 -2.34 1.74 -2.25
CA ASP A 107 -3.00 0.62 -2.91
C ASP A 107 -4.23 0.16 -2.11
N LEU A 108 -4.15 0.08 -0.78
CA LEU A 108 -5.30 -0.23 0.06
C LEU A 108 -6.41 0.81 -0.07
N PHE A 109 -6.07 2.10 -0.13
CA PHE A 109 -7.04 3.18 -0.33
C PHE A 109 -7.83 3.02 -1.65
N LEU A 110 -7.17 2.58 -2.74
CA LEU A 110 -7.84 2.34 -4.03
C LEU A 110 -8.94 1.28 -3.94
N ALA A 111 -8.90 0.39 -2.96
CA ALA A 111 -9.88 -0.68 -2.79
C ALA A 111 -11.28 -0.16 -2.41
N GLY A 112 -11.42 1.05 -1.87
CA GLY A 112 -12.71 1.64 -1.54
C GLY A 112 -13.65 1.71 -2.75
N VAL A 113 -14.92 1.32 -2.59
CA VAL A 113 -15.96 1.53 -3.63
C VAL A 113 -16.30 3.01 -3.77
N ASN A 114 -16.21 3.76 -2.67
CA ASN A 114 -16.14 5.21 -2.65
C ASN A 114 -14.82 5.60 -1.99
N ARG A 115 -14.13 6.56 -2.57
CA ARG A 115 -12.83 7.05 -2.10
C ARG A 115 -12.92 8.55 -1.91
N THR A 116 -12.68 9.01 -0.68
CA THR A 116 -12.80 10.42 -0.30
C THR A 116 -11.59 10.87 0.49
N MET A 117 -11.26 12.16 0.39
CA MET A 117 -10.08 12.75 1.01
C MET A 117 -10.36 14.17 1.45
N GLU A 118 -9.96 14.50 2.68
CA GLU A 118 -9.98 15.88 3.19
C GLU A 118 -8.74 16.66 2.75
N ASN A 119 -8.87 17.99 2.69
CA ASN A 119 -7.73 18.87 2.44
C ASN A 119 -6.69 18.72 3.56
N GLY A 120 -5.43 18.52 3.19
CA GLY A 120 -4.32 18.34 4.12
C GLY A 120 -3.86 16.90 4.26
N ALA A 121 -4.64 15.90 3.81
CA ALA A 121 -4.15 14.53 3.70
C ALA A 121 -3.04 14.42 2.65
N GLU A 122 -2.14 13.46 2.82
CA GLU A 122 -1.04 13.19 1.90
C GLU A 122 -1.13 11.78 1.33
N ILE A 123 -0.92 11.68 0.02
CA ILE A 123 -0.78 10.43 -0.73
C ILE A 123 0.61 10.43 -1.35
N GLY A 124 1.42 9.41 -1.04
CA GLY A 124 2.77 9.30 -1.56
C GLY A 124 3.04 7.98 -2.27
N VAL A 125 3.69 8.06 -3.41
CA VAL A 125 3.95 6.91 -4.29
C VAL A 125 5.43 6.80 -4.66
N HIS A 126 5.84 5.59 -4.97
CA HIS A 126 7.20 5.29 -5.45
C HIS A 126 7.25 3.98 -6.24
N SER A 127 8.38 3.74 -6.88
CA SER A 127 8.67 2.46 -7.53
C SER A 127 8.80 1.34 -6.50
N TRP A 128 8.30 0.16 -6.80
CA TRP A 128 8.70 -1.03 -6.04
C TRP A 128 10.09 -1.52 -6.48
N SER A 129 10.73 -2.31 -5.62
CA SER A 129 11.98 -3.01 -5.90
C SER A 129 11.92 -4.43 -5.36
N ASP A 130 12.50 -5.38 -6.09
CA ASP A 130 12.68 -6.77 -5.62
C ASP A 130 13.95 -6.97 -4.79
N GLY A 131 14.62 -5.86 -4.42
CA GLY A 131 15.90 -5.87 -3.71
C GLY A 131 17.12 -5.92 -4.63
N SER A 132 16.95 -6.22 -5.92
CA SER A 132 18.02 -6.23 -6.92
C SER A 132 17.78 -5.24 -8.07
N ARG A 133 16.53 -4.98 -8.37
CA ARG A 133 16.10 -4.15 -9.51
C ARG A 133 14.82 -3.38 -9.16
N GLU A 134 14.76 -2.13 -9.58
CA GLU A 134 13.53 -1.34 -9.51
C GLU A 134 12.57 -1.67 -10.66
N ALA A 135 11.28 -1.48 -10.42
CA ALA A 135 10.21 -1.73 -11.38
C ALA A 135 10.47 -1.07 -12.75
N LYS A 136 10.89 0.18 -12.76
CA LYS A 136 11.18 0.94 -14.00
C LYS A 136 12.24 0.33 -14.90
N ASN A 137 13.07 -0.58 -14.38
CA ASN A 137 14.14 -1.24 -15.11
C ASN A 137 13.73 -2.59 -15.71
N TYR A 138 12.49 -3.03 -15.45
CA TYR A 138 11.89 -4.17 -16.13
C TYR A 138 11.20 -3.72 -17.42
N PRO A 139 11.22 -4.53 -18.50
CA PRO A 139 10.40 -4.28 -19.68
C PRO A 139 8.91 -4.18 -19.30
N ARG A 140 8.15 -3.33 -19.99
CA ARG A 140 6.72 -3.10 -19.66
C ARG A 140 5.85 -4.36 -19.79
N ASP A 141 6.27 -5.35 -20.55
CA ASP A 141 5.62 -6.65 -20.72
C ASP A 141 6.17 -7.76 -19.80
N ALA A 142 7.02 -7.39 -18.84
CA ALA A 142 7.56 -8.33 -17.86
C ALA A 142 6.47 -8.79 -16.87
N LEU A 143 6.54 -10.09 -16.49
CA LEU A 143 5.59 -10.70 -15.56
C LEU A 143 5.63 -10.09 -14.16
N GLU A 144 6.75 -9.49 -13.80
CA GLU A 144 6.95 -8.81 -12.51
C GLU A 144 5.99 -7.63 -12.31
N HIS A 145 5.48 -7.04 -13.38
CA HIS A 145 4.48 -5.98 -13.31
C HIS A 145 3.05 -6.52 -13.13
N GLU A 146 2.79 -7.76 -13.52
CA GLU A 146 1.43 -8.29 -13.75
C GLU A 146 0.52 -8.15 -12.54
N GLN A 147 1.00 -8.54 -11.35
CA GLN A 147 0.20 -8.56 -10.13
C GLN A 147 -0.30 -7.16 -9.75
N ASN A 148 0.62 -6.21 -9.62
CA ASN A 148 0.30 -4.84 -9.18
C ASN A 148 -0.41 -4.05 -10.28
N ARG A 149 0.02 -4.20 -11.52
CA ARG A 149 -0.64 -3.59 -12.68
C ARG A 149 -2.11 -4.05 -12.78
N LYS A 150 -2.35 -5.35 -12.68
CA LYS A 150 -3.71 -5.92 -12.72
C LYS A 150 -4.55 -5.45 -11.54
N TYR A 151 -3.98 -5.38 -10.35
CA TYR A 151 -4.66 -4.86 -9.18
C TYR A 151 -5.15 -3.42 -9.41
N VAL A 152 -4.27 -2.53 -9.88
CA VAL A 152 -4.64 -1.13 -10.16
C VAL A 152 -5.72 -1.04 -11.25
N GLU A 153 -5.60 -1.83 -12.33
CA GLU A 153 -6.61 -1.93 -13.38
C GLU A 153 -7.98 -2.36 -12.81
N ASP A 154 -8.02 -3.33 -11.91
CA ASP A 154 -9.25 -3.80 -11.26
C ASP A 154 -9.88 -2.72 -10.36
N MET A 155 -9.08 -1.86 -9.72
CA MET A 155 -9.57 -0.82 -8.82
C MET A 155 -9.98 0.47 -9.54
N LEU A 156 -9.25 0.89 -10.57
CA LEU A 156 -9.43 2.18 -11.26
C LEU A 156 -10.05 2.06 -12.66
N GLY A 157 -9.99 0.88 -13.29
CA GLY A 157 -10.49 0.64 -14.65
C GLY A 157 -9.43 0.71 -15.74
N ASP A 158 -8.20 1.16 -15.42
CA ASP A 158 -7.02 1.12 -16.28
C ASP A 158 -5.74 1.03 -15.44
N ASP A 159 -4.60 0.85 -16.10
CA ASP A 159 -3.30 0.70 -15.45
C ASP A 159 -2.43 1.96 -15.46
N ALA A 160 -2.98 3.11 -15.87
CA ALA A 160 -2.21 4.35 -16.01
C ALA A 160 -1.59 4.80 -14.69
N PHE A 161 -2.31 4.67 -13.59
CA PHE A 161 -1.79 5.00 -12.26
C PHE A 161 -0.62 4.09 -11.86
N TYR A 162 -0.68 2.79 -12.14
CA TYR A 162 0.43 1.89 -11.87
C TYR A 162 1.72 2.36 -12.56
N TRP A 163 1.63 2.72 -13.86
CA TRP A 163 2.79 3.21 -14.59
C TRP A 163 3.29 4.56 -14.07
N PHE A 164 2.40 5.42 -13.60
CA PHE A 164 2.79 6.65 -12.94
C PHE A 164 3.62 6.37 -11.68
N THR A 165 3.15 5.49 -10.77
CA THR A 165 3.83 5.24 -9.49
C THR A 165 5.27 4.79 -9.66
N ILE A 166 5.54 3.87 -10.59
CA ILE A 166 6.90 3.34 -10.79
C ILE A 166 7.88 4.31 -11.43
N TYR A 167 7.39 5.40 -12.03
CA TYR A 167 8.24 6.44 -12.63
C TYR A 167 8.27 7.74 -11.80
N ALA A 168 7.37 7.93 -10.85
CA ALA A 168 7.25 9.17 -10.07
C ALA A 168 8.43 9.37 -9.09
N ALA A 169 8.86 8.29 -8.43
CA ALA A 169 10.03 8.29 -7.57
C ALA A 169 10.72 6.92 -7.57
N PRO A 170 12.02 6.83 -7.27
CA PRO A 170 12.70 5.56 -7.04
C PRO A 170 12.20 4.86 -5.77
N ALA A 171 12.59 3.60 -5.57
CA ALA A 171 12.11 2.78 -4.45
C ALA A 171 12.56 3.29 -3.06
N ASP A 172 13.59 4.11 -3.00
CA ASP A 172 14.16 4.69 -1.77
C ASP A 172 13.75 6.17 -1.53
N ASP A 173 12.77 6.67 -2.31
CA ASP A 173 12.24 8.03 -2.19
C ASP A 173 10.69 8.00 -2.33
N ILE A 174 10.01 9.09 -2.00
CA ILE A 174 8.55 9.22 -2.08
C ILE A 174 8.17 10.48 -2.86
N HIS A 175 7.34 10.32 -3.88
CA HIS A 175 6.67 11.41 -4.55
C HIS A 175 5.33 11.69 -3.88
N ILE A 176 5.19 12.87 -3.25
CA ILE A 176 3.90 13.31 -2.70
C ILE A 176 3.05 13.84 -3.85
N MET A 177 1.89 13.23 -4.05
CA MET A 177 0.99 13.56 -5.15
C MET A 177 0.35 14.93 -4.97
N SER A 178 0.35 15.71 -6.02
CA SER A 178 -0.45 16.93 -6.13
C SER A 178 -1.93 16.62 -6.32
N GLN A 179 -2.81 17.57 -6.01
CA GLN A 179 -4.25 17.43 -6.25
C GLN A 179 -4.56 17.19 -7.75
N ASP A 180 -3.78 17.77 -8.65
CA ASP A 180 -3.94 17.58 -10.10
C ASP A 180 -3.62 16.14 -10.53
N GLU A 181 -2.61 15.52 -9.94
CA GLU A 181 -2.27 14.10 -10.18
C GLU A 181 -3.35 13.18 -9.61
N ILE A 182 -3.81 13.43 -8.38
CA ILE A 182 -4.90 12.69 -7.74
C ILE A 182 -6.16 12.70 -8.63
N ASN A 183 -6.51 13.86 -9.17
CA ASN A 183 -7.64 14.02 -10.09
C ASN A 183 -7.39 13.35 -11.44
N THR A 184 -6.18 13.48 -12.00
CA THR A 184 -5.80 12.93 -13.31
C THR A 184 -5.91 11.42 -13.33
N TYR A 185 -5.49 10.75 -12.26
CA TYR A 185 -5.55 9.29 -12.15
C TYR A 185 -6.85 8.78 -11.50
N GLY A 186 -7.79 9.66 -11.17
CA GLY A 186 -9.11 9.26 -10.65
C GLY A 186 -9.05 8.53 -9.31
N LEU A 187 -8.13 8.92 -8.42
CA LEU A 187 -8.00 8.28 -7.12
C LEU A 187 -9.24 8.48 -6.25
N LEU A 188 -9.92 9.61 -6.40
CA LEU A 188 -11.16 9.92 -5.67
C LEU A 188 -12.40 9.62 -6.53
N THR A 189 -13.47 9.17 -5.90
CA THR A 189 -14.72 8.85 -6.58
C THR A 189 -15.72 10.00 -6.58
N LYS A 190 -15.62 10.93 -5.69
CA LYS A 190 -16.22 12.30 -5.62
C LYS A 190 -16.13 12.89 -4.21
#